data_359f5243d66a444d3b0fafaf7b196009
#
_entry.id   359f5243d66a444d3b0fafaf7b196009
#
_cell.length_a   1.000
_cell.length_b   1.000
_cell.length_c   1.000
_cell.angle_alpha   90.00
_cell.angle_beta   90.00
_cell.angle_gamma   90.00
#
_symmetry.space_group_name_H-M   'P 1'
#
loop_
_entity.id
_entity.type
_entity.pdbx_description
1 polymer ?
#
loop_
_entity_poly.entity_id
_entity_poly.type
_entity_poly.pdbx_seq_one_letter_code
_entity_poly.pdbx_strand_id
1 'polypeptide(L)'
;ENNLMKNLNRIDLNLLVYLDVLLRECNVTQAANQLSLSQPAMSNGLRRLRALFNDPLLVRTSDGMTPTARAKELEPLVRDILAGVDRAIQPTSDFDPSTANHVIRIMASDYAESTLFPAVMQQLRELAPGITLDIMTPSDVSFLDVERGKIDLVINRFDQMPQSFHQITLWKDSFSCLLSPDNPILKNFDLDAYLSANHIWVSKTGMGVGVGVDPDDVQRLGWVDSALGQLKKKRRIRVFTRHYQAAMTLAEQNDLIVTLPTRATWLKRDNPRVVVKDVPFKVPAMELKMAWSPLLQHNLAHRWIRQLVTQTARELGPDGMESATPKATTAIKPAKSPKPAKTKTVRKRA
;
A
#
# COMPACT_ATOMS: atom_id res chain seq x y z
N GLU A 1 -33.92 10.84 -8.46
CA GLU A 1 -33.04 10.38 -7.33
C GLU A 1 -33.33 11.14 -6.02
N ASN A 2 -33.64 12.43 -6.08
CA ASN A 2 -33.81 13.27 -4.88
C ASN A 2 -35.10 12.96 -4.05
N ASN A 3 -36.08 12.27 -4.63
CA ASN A 3 -37.36 11.97 -3.95
C ASN A 3 -37.32 10.67 -3.15
N LEU A 4 -36.50 9.68 -3.56
CA LEU A 4 -36.33 8.40 -2.84
C LEU A 4 -35.61 8.63 -1.51
N MET A 5 -34.53 9.42 -1.49
CA MET A 5 -33.77 9.73 -0.28
C MET A 5 -34.58 10.54 0.74
N LYS A 6 -35.46 11.44 0.30
CA LYS A 6 -36.37 12.19 1.20
C LYS A 6 -37.36 11.29 1.91
N ASN A 7 -37.80 10.22 1.30
CA ASN A 7 -38.72 9.26 1.89
C ASN A 7 -38.00 8.33 2.89
N LEU A 8 -36.79 7.86 2.54
CA LEU A 8 -36.00 7.00 3.42
C LEU A 8 -35.58 7.69 4.74
N ASN A 9 -35.27 8.98 4.70
CA ASN A 9 -34.91 9.75 5.91
C ASN A 9 -36.04 9.81 6.97
N ARG A 10 -37.26 9.49 6.59
CA ARG A 10 -38.43 9.48 7.50
C ARG A 10 -38.73 8.10 8.08
N ILE A 11 -38.05 7.08 7.57
CA ILE A 11 -38.25 5.67 7.97
C ILE A 11 -37.17 5.30 8.98
N ASP A 12 -37.61 4.89 10.16
CA ASP A 12 -36.72 4.26 11.14
C ASP A 12 -36.44 2.83 10.70
N LEU A 13 -35.24 2.56 10.21
CA LEU A 13 -34.84 1.25 9.67
C LEU A 13 -34.87 0.14 10.74
N ASN A 14 -34.81 0.48 12.03
CA ASN A 14 -34.99 -0.50 13.11
C ASN A 14 -36.37 -1.14 13.07
N LEU A 15 -37.37 -0.46 12.50
CA LEU A 15 -38.71 -1.04 12.34
C LEU A 15 -38.72 -2.27 11.44
N LEU A 16 -37.77 -2.36 10.45
CA LEU A 16 -37.66 -3.56 9.62
C LEU A 16 -37.15 -4.76 10.42
N VAL A 17 -36.22 -4.53 11.36
CA VAL A 17 -35.77 -5.58 12.30
C VAL A 17 -36.91 -6.05 13.19
N TYR A 18 -37.74 -5.08 13.67
CA TYR A 18 -38.90 -5.44 14.47
C TYR A 18 -39.93 -6.25 13.67
N LEU A 19 -40.15 -5.88 12.42
CA LEU A 19 -41.05 -6.59 11.52
C LEU A 19 -40.60 -8.03 11.27
N ASP A 20 -39.33 -8.25 10.94
CA ASP A 20 -38.79 -9.60 10.73
C ASP A 20 -39.01 -10.50 11.94
N VAL A 21 -38.67 -10.01 13.14
CA VAL A 21 -38.84 -10.80 14.36
C VAL A 21 -40.33 -11.01 14.70
N LEU A 22 -41.19 -10.00 14.53
CA LEU A 22 -42.62 -10.10 14.78
C LEU A 22 -43.29 -11.13 13.86
N LEU A 23 -42.91 -11.19 12.57
CA LEU A 23 -43.47 -12.16 11.61
C LEU A 23 -42.99 -13.58 11.89
N ARG A 24 -41.76 -13.75 12.35
CA ARG A 24 -41.19 -15.03 12.73
C ARG A 24 -41.79 -15.59 14.03
N GLU A 25 -41.89 -14.76 15.07
CA GLU A 25 -42.39 -15.18 16.39
C GLU A 25 -43.92 -15.22 16.48
N CYS A 26 -44.62 -14.47 15.64
CA CYS A 26 -46.07 -14.27 15.70
C CYS A 26 -46.55 -13.95 17.14
N ASN A 27 -45.70 -13.38 17.97
CA ASN A 27 -45.93 -13.07 19.39
C ASN A 27 -45.12 -11.84 19.79
N VAL A 28 -45.83 -10.79 20.22
CA VAL A 28 -45.21 -9.49 20.55
C VAL A 28 -44.27 -9.60 21.79
N THR A 29 -44.61 -10.44 22.76
CA THR A 29 -43.78 -10.63 23.96
C THR A 29 -42.52 -11.41 23.64
N GLN A 30 -42.62 -12.47 22.85
CA GLN A 30 -41.45 -13.24 22.40
C GLN A 30 -40.54 -12.40 21.52
N ALA A 31 -41.09 -11.65 20.57
CA ALA A 31 -40.35 -10.72 19.73
C ALA A 31 -39.62 -9.64 20.55
N ALA A 32 -40.25 -9.10 21.58
CA ALA A 32 -39.64 -8.15 22.49
C ALA A 32 -38.45 -8.76 23.24
N ASN A 33 -38.61 -9.97 23.78
CA ASN A 33 -37.57 -10.70 24.49
C ASN A 33 -36.37 -10.97 23.61
N GLN A 34 -36.59 -11.40 22.35
CA GLN A 34 -35.53 -11.70 21.40
C GLN A 34 -34.64 -10.47 21.07
N LEU A 35 -35.25 -9.30 21.02
CA LEU A 35 -34.53 -8.04 20.75
C LEU A 35 -34.10 -7.31 22.03
N SER A 36 -34.28 -7.93 23.23
CA SER A 36 -33.98 -7.31 24.53
C SER A 36 -34.72 -5.97 24.72
N LEU A 37 -35.96 -5.89 24.24
CA LEU A 37 -36.83 -4.75 24.36
C LEU A 37 -37.95 -5.05 25.40
N SER A 38 -38.55 -3.98 25.92
CA SER A 38 -39.79 -4.13 26.69
C SER A 38 -40.99 -4.41 25.77
N GLN A 39 -41.95 -5.18 26.26
CA GLN A 39 -43.19 -5.46 25.51
C GLN A 39 -43.93 -4.19 25.05
N PRO A 40 -44.05 -3.10 25.92
CA PRO A 40 -44.58 -1.82 25.44
C PRO A 40 -43.81 -1.19 24.28
N ALA A 41 -42.48 -1.29 24.29
CA ALA A 41 -41.65 -0.77 23.21
C ALA A 41 -41.91 -1.52 21.89
N MET A 42 -41.97 -2.85 21.93
CA MET A 42 -42.29 -3.67 20.75
C MET A 42 -43.71 -3.41 20.24
N SER A 43 -44.71 -3.26 21.15
CA SER A 43 -46.08 -2.89 20.79
C SER A 43 -46.16 -1.51 20.11
N ASN A 44 -45.36 -0.55 20.55
CA ASN A 44 -45.22 0.76 19.90
C ASN A 44 -44.59 0.61 18.53
N GLY A 45 -43.54 -0.23 18.39
CA GLY A 45 -42.92 -0.58 17.12
C GLY A 45 -43.92 -1.15 16.12
N LEU A 46 -44.74 -2.12 16.55
CA LEU A 46 -45.81 -2.70 15.73
C LEU A 46 -46.86 -1.66 15.32
N ARG A 47 -47.21 -0.74 16.19
CA ARG A 47 -48.13 0.36 15.85
C ARG A 47 -47.53 1.26 14.78
N ARG A 48 -46.24 1.61 14.85
CA ARG A 48 -45.54 2.40 13.86
C ARG A 48 -45.45 1.66 12.51
N LEU A 49 -45.17 0.37 12.54
CA LEU A 49 -45.16 -0.49 11.36
C LEU A 49 -46.50 -0.54 10.63
N ARG A 50 -47.58 -0.69 11.41
CA ARG A 50 -48.97 -0.62 10.88
C ARG A 50 -49.25 0.69 10.17
N ALA A 51 -48.83 1.81 10.75
CA ALA A 51 -48.97 3.12 10.13
C ALA A 51 -48.09 3.24 8.87
N LEU A 52 -46.86 2.71 8.90
CA LEU A 52 -45.92 2.77 7.76
C LEU A 52 -46.43 1.98 6.54
N PHE A 53 -46.94 0.78 6.76
CA PHE A 53 -47.41 -0.11 5.68
C PHE A 53 -48.89 -0.02 5.40
N ASN A 54 -49.61 0.78 6.18
CA ASN A 54 -51.06 0.91 6.14
C ASN A 54 -51.77 -0.48 6.16
N ASP A 55 -51.28 -1.38 7.02
CA ASP A 55 -51.75 -2.77 7.15
C ASP A 55 -51.64 -3.22 8.61
N PRO A 56 -52.58 -4.05 9.12
CA PRO A 56 -52.50 -4.60 10.47
C PRO A 56 -51.28 -5.48 10.74
N LEU A 57 -50.63 -6.05 9.71
CA LEU A 57 -49.50 -6.93 9.69
C LEU A 57 -49.67 -8.23 10.46
N LEU A 58 -50.13 -8.16 11.71
CA LEU A 58 -50.47 -9.27 12.55
C LEU A 58 -51.87 -9.08 13.09
N VAL A 59 -52.75 -10.07 12.91
CA VAL A 59 -54.13 -10.09 13.38
C VAL A 59 -54.33 -11.26 14.36
N ARG A 60 -55.21 -11.09 15.32
CA ARG A 60 -55.53 -12.14 16.28
C ARG A 60 -56.58 -13.09 15.70
N THR A 61 -56.27 -14.38 15.72
CA THR A 61 -57.17 -15.46 15.28
C THR A 61 -57.39 -16.46 16.44
N SER A 62 -58.13 -17.53 16.19
CA SER A 62 -58.28 -18.66 17.13
C SER A 62 -56.94 -19.29 17.50
N ASP A 63 -55.98 -19.28 16.55
CA ASP A 63 -54.68 -19.92 16.67
C ASP A 63 -53.57 -18.95 17.14
N GLY A 64 -53.95 -17.76 17.61
CA GLY A 64 -53.01 -16.73 18.07
C GLY A 64 -52.85 -15.56 17.10
N MET A 65 -51.66 -14.97 17.04
CA MET A 65 -51.36 -13.88 16.10
C MET A 65 -50.94 -14.45 14.75
N THR A 66 -51.60 -14.03 13.69
CA THR A 66 -51.41 -14.55 12.34
C THR A 66 -51.00 -13.39 11.39
N PRO A 67 -50.00 -13.57 10.53
CA PRO A 67 -49.61 -12.56 9.55
C PRO A 67 -50.68 -12.34 8.46
N THR A 68 -50.92 -11.09 8.08
CA THR A 68 -51.78 -10.71 6.97
C THR A 68 -51.15 -11.16 5.64
N ALA A 69 -51.95 -11.17 4.56
CA ALA A 69 -51.41 -11.43 3.19
C ALA A 69 -50.30 -10.45 2.85
N ARG A 70 -50.50 -9.17 3.20
CA ARG A 70 -49.49 -8.11 2.96
C ARG A 70 -48.21 -8.34 3.76
N ALA A 71 -48.31 -8.78 5.00
CA ALA A 71 -47.18 -9.11 5.84
C ALA A 71 -46.33 -10.25 5.25
N LYS A 72 -47.00 -11.29 4.70
CA LYS A 72 -46.32 -12.40 4.02
C LYS A 72 -45.59 -11.97 2.74
N GLU A 73 -46.14 -11.02 1.99
CA GLU A 73 -45.43 -10.43 0.83
C GLU A 73 -44.23 -9.61 1.24
N LEU A 74 -44.31 -8.88 2.37
CA LEU A 74 -43.23 -8.04 2.89
C LEU A 74 -42.08 -8.85 3.50
N GLU A 75 -42.35 -10.03 4.03
CA GLU A 75 -41.38 -10.87 4.74
C GLU A 75 -40.08 -11.12 3.91
N PRO A 76 -40.15 -11.65 2.67
CA PRO A 76 -38.93 -11.86 1.87
C PRO A 76 -38.21 -10.55 1.55
N LEU A 77 -38.93 -9.48 1.23
CA LEU A 77 -38.33 -8.18 0.93
C LEU A 77 -37.58 -7.59 2.13
N VAL A 78 -38.15 -7.71 3.32
CA VAL A 78 -37.50 -7.24 4.56
C VAL A 78 -36.26 -8.06 4.86
N ARG A 79 -36.28 -9.37 4.69
CA ARG A 79 -35.09 -10.25 4.84
C ARG A 79 -33.98 -9.87 3.87
N ASP A 80 -34.32 -9.63 2.62
CA ASP A 80 -33.33 -9.22 1.60
C ASP A 80 -32.68 -7.88 1.94
N ILE A 81 -33.47 -6.91 2.43
CA ILE A 81 -32.96 -5.61 2.89
C ILE A 81 -32.01 -5.81 4.06
N LEU A 82 -32.42 -6.56 5.09
CA LEU A 82 -31.61 -6.80 6.28
C LEU A 82 -30.33 -7.57 5.96
N ALA A 83 -30.39 -8.56 5.07
CA ALA A 83 -29.22 -9.27 4.57
C ALA A 83 -28.29 -8.35 3.77
N GLY A 84 -28.85 -7.37 3.04
CA GLY A 84 -28.08 -6.35 2.35
C GLY A 84 -27.35 -5.42 3.33
N VAL A 85 -28.02 -4.99 4.39
CA VAL A 85 -27.42 -4.19 5.46
C VAL A 85 -26.34 -4.97 6.18
N ASP A 86 -26.60 -6.24 6.54
CA ASP A 86 -25.63 -7.11 7.20
C ASP A 86 -24.36 -7.24 6.35
N ARG A 87 -24.51 -7.51 5.04
CA ARG A 87 -23.36 -7.53 4.11
C ARG A 87 -22.59 -6.22 4.04
N ALA A 88 -23.28 -5.08 4.15
CA ALA A 88 -22.66 -3.77 4.10
C ALA A 88 -21.83 -3.43 5.35
N ILE A 89 -22.25 -3.94 6.52
CA ILE A 89 -21.59 -3.67 7.80
C ILE A 89 -20.61 -4.78 8.22
N GLN A 90 -20.68 -5.95 7.58
CA GLN A 90 -19.67 -6.98 7.82
C GLN A 90 -18.30 -6.46 7.44
N PRO A 91 -17.27 -6.69 8.27
CA PRO A 91 -15.90 -6.39 7.85
C PRO A 91 -15.61 -7.13 6.56
N THR A 92 -14.95 -6.46 5.63
CA THR A 92 -14.48 -7.06 4.38
C THR A 92 -13.85 -8.42 4.70
N SER A 93 -14.29 -9.45 4.01
CA SER A 93 -13.81 -10.84 4.17
C SER A 93 -12.29 -10.89 4.21
N ASP A 94 -11.74 -11.81 4.99
CA ASP A 94 -10.30 -12.04 5.07
C ASP A 94 -9.70 -12.09 3.65
N PHE A 95 -8.63 -11.33 3.43
CA PHE A 95 -7.91 -11.34 2.16
C PHE A 95 -7.14 -12.66 2.04
N ASP A 96 -7.45 -13.43 1.01
CA ASP A 96 -6.70 -14.64 0.65
C ASP A 96 -5.82 -14.33 -0.57
N PRO A 97 -4.49 -14.24 -0.39
CA PRO A 97 -3.58 -13.97 -1.48
C PRO A 97 -3.60 -15.03 -2.58
N SER A 98 -3.88 -16.30 -2.24
CA SER A 98 -3.84 -17.42 -3.20
C SER A 98 -4.92 -17.34 -4.26
N THR A 99 -6.04 -16.70 -3.94
CA THR A 99 -7.20 -16.51 -4.83
C THR A 99 -7.35 -15.09 -5.35
N ALA A 100 -6.50 -14.17 -4.85
CA ALA A 100 -6.55 -12.77 -5.24
C ALA A 100 -6.20 -12.57 -6.72
N ASN A 101 -7.01 -11.77 -7.41
CA ASN A 101 -6.82 -11.48 -8.83
C ASN A 101 -7.07 -9.98 -9.07
N HIS A 102 -6.04 -9.17 -8.92
CA HIS A 102 -6.11 -7.73 -9.19
C HIS A 102 -4.73 -7.16 -9.51
N VAL A 103 -4.72 -5.94 -10.02
CA VAL A 103 -3.51 -5.22 -10.38
C VAL A 103 -3.08 -4.35 -9.20
N ILE A 104 -1.83 -4.48 -8.77
CA ILE A 104 -1.17 -3.60 -7.81
C ILE A 104 -0.32 -2.58 -8.57
N ARG A 105 -0.66 -1.31 -8.46
CA ARG A 105 0.04 -0.21 -9.12
C ARG A 105 1.10 0.38 -8.21
N ILE A 106 2.33 0.35 -8.66
CA ILE A 106 3.49 0.78 -7.88
C ILE A 106 4.28 1.82 -8.65
N MET A 107 4.46 2.99 -8.09
CA MET A 107 5.45 3.94 -8.60
C MET A 107 6.80 3.59 -7.98
N ALA A 108 7.78 3.29 -8.82
CA ALA A 108 9.13 2.93 -8.36
C ALA A 108 10.22 3.60 -9.19
N SER A 109 11.38 3.88 -8.56
CA SER A 109 12.58 4.22 -9.30
C SER A 109 13.17 2.97 -9.97
N ASP A 110 13.91 3.12 -11.08
CA ASP A 110 14.56 1.99 -11.73
C ASP A 110 15.59 1.29 -10.82
N TYR A 111 16.14 2.01 -9.84
CA TYR A 111 16.92 1.43 -8.75
C TYR A 111 16.09 0.43 -7.92
N ALA A 112 14.92 0.83 -7.45
CA ALA A 112 14.04 -0.06 -6.68
C ALA A 112 13.52 -1.21 -7.55
N GLU A 113 13.18 -0.90 -8.80
CA GLU A 113 12.74 -1.89 -9.78
C GLU A 113 13.78 -2.99 -10.00
N SER A 114 15.05 -2.61 -10.17
CA SER A 114 16.13 -3.55 -10.44
C SER A 114 16.61 -4.32 -9.20
N THR A 115 16.54 -3.72 -8.00
CA THR A 115 17.16 -4.28 -6.78
C THR A 115 16.19 -4.97 -5.85
N LEU A 116 14.89 -4.66 -5.93
CA LEU A 116 13.86 -5.19 -5.02
C LEU A 116 12.85 -6.11 -5.73
N PHE A 117 12.33 -5.66 -6.87
CA PHE A 117 11.20 -6.34 -7.49
C PHE A 117 11.48 -7.74 -8.05
N PRO A 118 12.69 -8.12 -8.48
CA PRO A 118 12.96 -9.51 -8.84
C PRO A 118 12.64 -10.48 -7.70
N ALA A 119 13.04 -10.17 -6.47
CA ALA A 119 12.76 -11.00 -5.30
C ALA A 119 11.27 -10.93 -4.88
N VAL A 120 10.64 -9.76 -4.96
CA VAL A 120 9.20 -9.61 -4.71
C VAL A 120 8.39 -10.45 -5.69
N MET A 121 8.74 -10.44 -6.99
CA MET A 121 8.05 -11.23 -8.00
C MET A 121 8.21 -12.75 -7.79
N GLN A 122 9.36 -13.18 -7.30
CA GLN A 122 9.56 -14.59 -6.95
C GLN A 122 8.56 -15.03 -5.87
N GLN A 123 8.44 -14.27 -4.78
CA GLN A 123 7.49 -14.58 -3.71
C GLN A 123 6.02 -14.44 -4.16
N LEU A 124 5.71 -13.45 -5.01
CA LEU A 124 4.35 -13.29 -5.54
C LEU A 124 3.88 -14.49 -6.36
N ARG A 125 4.76 -15.08 -7.18
CA ARG A 125 4.40 -16.28 -7.97
C ARG A 125 3.96 -17.45 -7.11
N GLU A 126 4.56 -17.59 -5.93
CA GLU A 126 4.26 -18.67 -5.01
C GLU A 126 3.03 -18.39 -4.14
N LEU A 127 2.91 -17.15 -3.64
CA LEU A 127 1.92 -16.80 -2.63
C LEU A 127 0.63 -16.20 -3.20
N ALA A 128 0.71 -15.52 -4.35
CA ALA A 128 -0.41 -14.79 -4.94
C ALA A 128 -0.31 -14.76 -6.47
N PRO A 129 -0.42 -15.93 -7.13
CA PRO A 129 -0.15 -16.09 -8.58
C PRO A 129 -1.09 -15.27 -9.47
N GLY A 130 -2.25 -14.87 -8.98
CA GLY A 130 -3.22 -14.04 -9.71
C GLY A 130 -2.97 -12.54 -9.63
N ILE A 131 -2.04 -12.08 -8.79
CA ILE A 131 -1.72 -10.65 -8.67
C ILE A 131 -0.78 -10.22 -9.80
N THR A 132 -1.12 -9.12 -10.46
CA THR A 132 -0.30 -8.44 -11.46
C THR A 132 0.32 -7.19 -10.86
N LEU A 133 1.63 -6.97 -11.08
CA LEU A 133 2.29 -5.70 -10.75
C LEU A 133 2.32 -4.79 -11.99
N ASP A 134 1.86 -3.56 -11.82
CA ASP A 134 2.00 -2.46 -12.78
C ASP A 134 3.00 -1.46 -12.18
N ILE A 135 4.25 -1.51 -12.66
CA ILE A 135 5.34 -0.69 -12.14
C ILE A 135 5.51 0.52 -13.05
N MET A 136 5.28 1.70 -12.50
CA MET A 136 5.31 2.96 -13.20
C MET A 136 6.52 3.79 -12.79
N THR A 137 7.03 4.59 -13.73
CA THR A 137 8.13 5.50 -13.44
C THR A 137 7.64 6.74 -12.65
N PRO A 138 8.53 7.41 -11.88
CA PRO A 138 8.15 8.62 -11.16
C PRO A 138 7.68 9.79 -12.05
N SER A 139 7.98 9.78 -13.34
CA SER A 139 7.51 10.78 -14.30
C SER A 139 6.03 10.62 -14.67
N ASP A 140 5.49 9.41 -14.53
CA ASP A 140 4.15 9.05 -14.99
C ASP A 140 3.08 9.23 -13.91
N VAL A 141 3.51 9.54 -12.67
CA VAL A 141 2.67 9.57 -11.47
C VAL A 141 2.77 10.91 -10.78
N SER A 142 1.63 11.47 -10.38
CA SER A 142 1.54 12.65 -9.51
C SER A 142 1.30 12.25 -8.05
N PHE A 143 1.69 13.13 -7.10
CA PHE A 143 1.32 12.92 -5.67
C PHE A 143 -0.20 12.85 -5.47
N LEU A 144 -0.96 13.56 -6.29
CA LEU A 144 -2.42 13.53 -6.22
C LEU A 144 -2.99 12.16 -6.60
N ASP A 145 -2.38 11.44 -7.52
CA ASP A 145 -2.80 10.08 -7.88
C ASP A 145 -2.54 9.10 -6.74
N VAL A 146 -1.41 9.25 -6.04
CA VAL A 146 -1.11 8.47 -4.83
C VAL A 146 -2.07 8.82 -3.71
N GLU A 147 -2.31 10.11 -3.45
CA GLU A 147 -3.22 10.58 -2.40
C GLU A 147 -4.64 10.06 -2.60
N ARG A 148 -5.11 10.03 -3.83
CA ARG A 148 -6.43 9.50 -4.22
C ARG A 148 -6.51 7.97 -4.24
N GLY A 149 -5.42 7.28 -3.94
CA GLY A 149 -5.36 5.81 -3.93
C GLY A 149 -5.45 5.16 -5.31
N LYS A 150 -5.16 5.90 -6.40
CA LYS A 150 -5.03 5.34 -7.74
C LYS A 150 -3.74 4.54 -7.91
N ILE A 151 -2.73 4.88 -7.12
CA ILE A 151 -1.45 4.20 -6.99
C ILE A 151 -1.40 3.57 -5.61
N ASP A 152 -1.14 2.29 -5.55
CA ASP A 152 -1.13 1.54 -4.31
C ASP A 152 0.10 1.85 -3.46
N LEU A 153 1.28 1.79 -4.06
CA LEU A 153 2.56 1.97 -3.38
C LEU A 153 3.48 2.92 -4.14
N VAL A 154 4.29 3.61 -3.39
CA VAL A 154 5.40 4.40 -3.91
C VAL A 154 6.68 3.88 -3.27
N ILE A 155 7.65 3.41 -4.09
CA ILE A 155 8.93 2.89 -3.62
C ILE A 155 10.04 3.69 -4.27
N ASN A 156 10.54 4.65 -3.53
CA ASN A 156 11.58 5.55 -3.99
C ASN A 156 12.31 6.13 -2.79
N ARG A 157 13.26 6.94 -3.08
CA ARG A 157 13.83 7.89 -2.16
C ARG A 157 13.03 9.19 -2.23
N PHE A 158 12.72 9.74 -1.07
CA PHE A 158 11.98 10.99 -0.95
C PHE A 158 12.81 12.02 -0.20
N ASP A 159 13.03 13.18 -0.81
CA ASP A 159 13.59 14.34 -0.11
C ASP A 159 12.50 15.02 0.74
N GLN A 160 11.26 15.04 0.21
CA GLN A 160 10.06 15.52 0.91
C GLN A 160 8.87 14.62 0.57
N MET A 161 8.02 14.38 1.55
CA MET A 161 6.79 13.62 1.43
C MET A 161 5.67 14.39 2.13
N PRO A 162 4.45 14.44 1.57
CA PRO A 162 3.31 14.99 2.30
C PRO A 162 3.13 14.29 3.65
N GLN A 163 2.86 15.07 4.69
CA GLN A 163 2.74 14.56 6.07
C GLN A 163 1.59 13.55 6.25
N SER A 164 0.60 13.59 5.37
CA SER A 164 -0.53 12.65 5.38
C SER A 164 -0.15 11.23 5.02
N PHE A 165 0.94 11.02 4.28
CA PHE A 165 1.32 9.70 3.80
C PHE A 165 1.98 8.88 4.89
N HIS A 166 1.61 7.60 4.93
CA HIS A 166 2.36 6.61 5.69
C HIS A 166 3.63 6.24 4.95
N GLN A 167 4.72 6.01 5.68
CA GLN A 167 5.99 5.61 5.09
C GLN A 167 6.76 4.66 5.99
N ILE A 168 7.59 3.82 5.39
CA ILE A 168 8.54 2.95 6.05
C ILE A 168 9.86 2.92 5.28
N THR A 169 10.99 2.91 5.98
CA THR A 169 12.29 2.70 5.37
C THR A 169 12.49 1.20 5.12
N LEU A 170 12.73 0.80 3.87
CA LEU A 170 13.00 -0.57 3.47
C LEU A 170 14.45 -0.95 3.78
N TRP A 171 15.40 -0.08 3.36
CA TRP A 171 16.81 -0.20 3.74
C TRP A 171 17.56 1.12 3.59
N LYS A 172 18.78 1.16 4.13
CA LYS A 172 19.77 2.19 3.86
C LYS A 172 20.84 1.62 2.95
N ASP A 173 21.34 2.43 2.03
CA ASP A 173 22.37 2.03 1.06
C ASP A 173 23.49 3.05 1.02
N SER A 174 24.71 2.58 0.92
CA SER A 174 25.90 3.40 0.68
C SER A 174 26.09 3.65 -0.81
N PHE A 175 27.20 4.30 -1.18
CA PHE A 175 27.56 4.56 -2.58
C PHE A 175 28.86 3.88 -2.93
N SER A 176 28.95 3.39 -4.17
CA SER A 176 30.13 2.81 -4.77
C SER A 176 30.36 3.37 -6.18
N CYS A 177 31.57 3.34 -6.62
CA CYS A 177 31.96 3.68 -7.98
C CYS A 177 32.02 2.43 -8.85
N LEU A 178 31.46 2.51 -10.06
CA LEU A 178 31.58 1.48 -11.09
C LEU A 178 32.31 2.07 -12.29
N LEU A 179 33.35 1.38 -12.79
CA LEU A 179 34.16 1.81 -13.89
C LEU A 179 34.84 0.62 -14.56
N SER A 180 35.37 0.81 -15.79
CA SER A 180 36.12 -0.21 -16.47
C SER A 180 37.42 -0.57 -15.71
N PRO A 181 37.86 -1.85 -15.71
CA PRO A 181 39.17 -2.25 -15.17
C PRO A 181 40.36 -1.58 -15.85
N ASP A 182 40.17 -1.13 -17.08
CA ASP A 182 41.20 -0.44 -17.86
C ASP A 182 41.19 1.09 -17.66
N ASN A 183 40.33 1.60 -16.79
CA ASN A 183 40.27 3.02 -16.52
C ASN A 183 41.57 3.51 -15.85
N PRO A 184 42.27 4.50 -16.43
CA PRO A 184 43.59 4.92 -15.96
C PRO A 184 43.60 5.44 -14.52
N ILE A 185 42.48 5.92 -13.98
CA ILE A 185 42.38 6.42 -12.60
C ILE A 185 42.56 5.30 -11.57
N LEU A 186 42.41 4.03 -11.93
CA LEU A 186 42.62 2.89 -11.04
C LEU A 186 44.06 2.71 -10.56
N LYS A 187 45.04 3.31 -11.25
CA LYS A 187 46.45 3.26 -10.84
C LYS A 187 46.66 3.90 -9.45
N ASN A 188 45.90 4.95 -9.14
CA ASN A 188 45.89 5.58 -7.83
C ASN A 188 44.49 6.16 -7.62
N PHE A 189 43.54 5.33 -7.11
CA PHE A 189 42.15 5.73 -6.97
C PHE A 189 41.93 6.48 -5.62
N ASP A 190 42.23 7.78 -5.67
CA ASP A 190 42.02 8.73 -4.57
C ASP A 190 41.01 9.83 -4.96
N LEU A 191 40.81 10.81 -4.10
CA LEU A 191 39.86 11.91 -4.34
C LEU A 191 40.25 12.73 -5.57
N ASP A 192 41.55 13.02 -5.78
CA ASP A 192 41.98 13.85 -6.89
C ASP A 192 41.83 13.11 -8.24
N ALA A 193 42.13 11.81 -8.29
CA ALA A 193 41.86 10.95 -9.43
C ALA A 193 40.35 10.88 -9.72
N TYR A 194 39.53 10.71 -8.70
CA TYR A 194 38.09 10.75 -8.83
C TYR A 194 37.58 12.06 -9.41
N LEU A 195 38.03 13.21 -8.91
CA LEU A 195 37.60 14.54 -9.37
C LEU A 195 38.02 14.82 -10.81
N SER A 196 39.17 14.29 -11.24
CA SER A 196 39.69 14.47 -12.62
C SER A 196 38.99 13.60 -13.65
N ALA A 197 38.29 12.56 -13.24
CA ALA A 197 37.60 11.62 -14.09
C ALA A 197 36.41 12.23 -14.85
N ASN A 198 35.96 11.55 -15.91
CA ASN A 198 34.74 11.87 -16.61
C ASN A 198 33.56 11.12 -15.96
N HIS A 199 32.64 11.84 -15.34
CA HIS A 199 31.54 11.24 -14.59
C HIS A 199 30.29 11.07 -15.43
N ILE A 200 29.60 9.94 -15.20
CA ILE A 200 28.23 9.73 -15.56
C ILE A 200 27.40 10.11 -14.34
N TRP A 201 26.44 10.98 -14.53
CA TRP A 201 25.48 11.36 -13.50
C TRP A 201 24.14 10.69 -13.77
N VAL A 202 23.57 10.04 -12.75
CA VAL A 202 22.23 9.46 -12.82
C VAL A 202 21.27 10.36 -12.08
N SER A 203 20.23 10.79 -12.76
CA SER A 203 19.23 11.70 -12.24
C SER A 203 18.60 11.19 -10.96
N LYS A 204 18.31 12.13 -10.07
CA LYS A 204 17.24 11.94 -9.09
C LYS A 204 15.96 11.68 -9.87
N THR A 205 15.51 10.44 -9.92
CA THR A 205 14.17 10.15 -10.41
C THR A 205 13.17 10.51 -9.34
N GLY A 206 12.40 11.57 -9.55
CA GLY A 206 11.37 12.02 -8.62
C GLY A 206 10.44 13.02 -9.29
N MET A 207 9.24 13.14 -8.75
CA MET A 207 8.27 14.15 -9.16
C MET A 207 8.88 15.54 -8.94
N GLY A 208 8.82 16.39 -9.99
CA GLY A 208 9.29 17.78 -9.94
C GLY A 208 10.69 18.03 -10.49
N VAL A 209 11.35 17.03 -11.10
CA VAL A 209 12.57 17.28 -11.88
C VAL A 209 12.17 17.89 -13.21
N GLY A 210 12.45 19.18 -13.40
CA GLY A 210 12.15 19.90 -14.65
C GLY A 210 12.95 19.39 -15.86
N VAL A 211 12.71 20.00 -17.01
CA VAL A 211 13.44 19.70 -18.27
C VAL A 211 14.87 20.24 -18.16
N GLY A 212 15.85 19.35 -18.42
CA GLY A 212 17.27 19.69 -18.43
C GLY A 212 17.92 19.68 -17.04
N VAL A 213 19.23 19.56 -17.04
CA VAL A 213 20.08 19.65 -15.85
C VAL A 213 21.16 20.68 -16.11
N ASP A 214 21.29 21.66 -15.24
CA ASP A 214 22.41 22.58 -15.23
C ASP A 214 23.58 21.93 -14.48
N PRO A 215 24.74 21.66 -15.15
CA PRO A 215 25.88 21.08 -14.49
C PRO A 215 26.45 21.94 -13.36
N ASP A 216 26.14 23.22 -13.33
CA ASP A 216 26.60 24.15 -12.33
C ASP A 216 25.64 24.30 -11.14
N ASP A 217 24.39 23.82 -11.25
CA ASP A 217 23.42 23.79 -10.15
C ASP A 217 23.64 22.56 -9.25
N VAL A 218 24.66 22.62 -8.42
CA VAL A 218 25.07 21.54 -7.49
C VAL A 218 23.94 21.10 -6.56
N GLN A 219 23.00 21.97 -6.21
CA GLN A 219 21.89 21.61 -5.33
C GLN A 219 20.89 20.63 -5.98
N ARG A 220 20.79 20.67 -7.29
CA ARG A 220 19.95 19.75 -8.06
C ARG A 220 20.62 18.42 -8.41
N LEU A 221 21.96 18.37 -8.33
CA LEU A 221 22.74 17.19 -8.73
C LEU A 221 22.68 16.01 -7.74
N GLY A 222 22.26 16.19 -6.51
CA GLY A 222 22.08 15.11 -5.56
C GLY A 222 23.20 14.93 -4.53
N TRP A 223 23.20 13.78 -3.83
CA TRP A 223 24.01 13.60 -2.61
C TRP A 223 25.51 13.57 -2.84
N VAL A 224 25.94 12.93 -3.93
CA VAL A 224 27.35 12.86 -4.28
C VAL A 224 27.88 14.27 -4.49
N ASP A 225 27.15 15.07 -5.26
CA ASP A 225 27.56 16.44 -5.58
C ASP A 225 27.34 17.39 -4.38
N SER A 226 26.31 17.14 -3.57
CA SER A 226 26.12 17.86 -2.30
C SER A 226 27.27 17.56 -1.31
N ALA A 227 27.72 16.30 -1.23
CA ALA A 227 28.86 15.92 -0.39
C ALA A 227 30.16 16.54 -0.89
N LEU A 228 30.39 16.57 -2.20
CA LEU A 228 31.53 17.27 -2.81
C LEU A 228 31.46 18.78 -2.57
N GLY A 229 30.26 19.37 -2.63
CA GLY A 229 30.04 20.78 -2.33
C GLY A 229 30.44 21.18 -0.91
N GLN A 230 30.18 20.28 0.09
CA GLN A 230 30.66 20.48 1.46
C GLN A 230 32.20 20.52 1.55
N LEU A 231 32.88 19.77 0.68
CA LEU A 231 34.34 19.80 0.55
C LEU A 231 34.82 20.94 -0.35
N LYS A 232 33.95 21.80 -0.86
CA LYS A 232 34.25 22.86 -1.84
C LYS A 232 34.89 22.30 -3.13
N LYS A 233 34.48 21.08 -3.52
CA LYS A 233 34.97 20.38 -4.71
C LYS A 233 33.83 20.17 -5.68
N LYS A 234 34.16 20.06 -6.97
CA LYS A 234 33.24 19.69 -8.05
C LYS A 234 33.85 18.58 -8.90
N ARG A 235 33.04 17.72 -9.47
CA ARG A 235 33.47 16.71 -10.46
C ARG A 235 33.00 17.09 -11.86
N ARG A 236 33.66 16.56 -12.86
CA ARG A 236 33.35 16.81 -14.27
C ARG A 236 32.32 15.83 -14.76
N ILE A 237 31.07 16.25 -14.95
CA ILE A 237 30.01 15.41 -15.49
C ILE A 237 30.05 15.50 -17.02
N ARG A 238 30.15 14.35 -17.69
CA ARG A 238 30.19 14.23 -19.16
C ARG A 238 28.89 13.67 -19.71
N VAL A 239 28.17 12.86 -18.92
CA VAL A 239 26.93 12.22 -19.33
C VAL A 239 25.90 12.39 -18.24
N PHE A 240 24.73 12.86 -18.61
CA PHE A 240 23.51 12.85 -17.79
C PHE A 240 22.58 11.77 -18.31
N THR A 241 22.17 10.84 -17.45
CA THR A 241 21.19 9.81 -17.78
C THR A 241 20.13 9.74 -16.70
N ARG A 242 19.03 9.09 -16.97
CA ARG A 242 17.92 8.86 -16.02
C ARG A 242 17.80 7.39 -15.59
N HIS A 243 18.63 6.52 -16.16
CA HIS A 243 18.54 5.08 -16.00
C HIS A 243 19.86 4.51 -15.47
N TYR A 244 19.77 3.76 -14.37
CA TYR A 244 20.93 3.11 -13.75
C TYR A 244 21.56 2.08 -14.69
N GLN A 245 20.75 1.29 -15.42
CA GLN A 245 21.25 0.31 -16.36
C GLN A 245 22.08 0.95 -17.50
N ALA A 246 21.60 2.06 -18.06
CA ALA A 246 22.35 2.80 -19.08
C ALA A 246 23.67 3.34 -18.52
N ALA A 247 23.66 3.88 -17.31
CA ALA A 247 24.86 4.38 -16.65
C ALA A 247 25.88 3.27 -16.41
N MET A 248 25.45 2.11 -15.95
CA MET A 248 26.32 0.96 -15.71
C MET A 248 26.93 0.41 -17.00
N THR A 249 26.17 0.44 -18.11
CA THR A 249 26.69 0.03 -19.43
C THR A 249 27.70 1.04 -19.98
N LEU A 250 27.46 2.33 -19.81
CA LEU A 250 28.40 3.39 -20.20
C LEU A 250 29.70 3.33 -19.39
N ALA A 251 29.63 2.92 -18.11
CA ALA A 251 30.81 2.77 -17.26
C ALA A 251 31.75 1.61 -17.67
N GLU A 252 31.34 0.77 -18.63
CA GLU A 252 32.23 -0.21 -19.28
C GLU A 252 33.28 0.45 -20.19
N GLN A 253 33.13 1.74 -20.49
CA GLN A 253 34.12 2.51 -21.29
C GLN A 253 35.28 2.98 -20.42
N ASN A 254 36.49 2.97 -20.98
CA ASN A 254 37.73 3.13 -20.24
C ASN A 254 37.97 4.54 -19.65
N ASP A 255 37.16 5.54 -20.03
CA ASP A 255 37.31 6.92 -19.57
C ASP A 255 36.17 7.41 -18.71
N LEU A 256 35.13 6.55 -18.46
CA LEU A 256 33.94 6.92 -17.71
C LEU A 256 33.89 6.24 -16.32
N ILE A 257 33.33 6.96 -15.37
CA ILE A 257 33.05 6.46 -14.03
C ILE A 257 31.62 6.85 -13.62
N VAL A 258 30.91 5.96 -12.95
CA VAL A 258 29.62 6.27 -12.34
C VAL A 258 29.64 5.98 -10.85
N THR A 259 29.03 6.86 -10.06
CA THR A 259 28.80 6.66 -8.62
C THR A 259 27.33 6.37 -8.39
N LEU A 260 27.04 5.20 -7.87
CA LEU A 260 25.69 4.64 -7.71
C LEU A 260 25.50 4.15 -6.28
N PRO A 261 24.23 3.95 -5.82
CA PRO A 261 23.98 3.15 -4.64
C PRO A 261 24.65 1.77 -4.79
N THR A 262 25.26 1.31 -3.73
CA THR A 262 26.11 0.10 -3.76
C THR A 262 25.34 -1.13 -4.24
N ARG A 263 24.09 -1.29 -3.84
CA ARG A 263 23.23 -2.41 -4.31
C ARG A 263 23.03 -2.41 -5.83
N ALA A 264 22.96 -1.24 -6.47
CA ALA A 264 22.85 -1.17 -7.92
C ALA A 264 24.09 -1.75 -8.59
N THR A 265 25.29 -1.55 -8.02
CA THR A 265 26.53 -2.08 -8.59
C THR A 265 26.59 -3.61 -8.57
N TRP A 266 25.88 -4.26 -7.64
CA TRP A 266 25.83 -5.73 -7.56
C TRP A 266 25.19 -6.39 -8.77
N LEU A 267 24.32 -5.68 -9.48
CA LEU A 267 23.76 -6.17 -10.75
C LEU A 267 24.82 -6.41 -11.85
N LYS A 268 26.02 -5.86 -11.65
CA LYS A 268 27.16 -6.00 -12.57
C LYS A 268 28.37 -6.70 -11.93
N ARG A 269 28.25 -7.29 -10.72
CA ARG A 269 29.37 -7.87 -9.98
C ARG A 269 30.10 -8.99 -10.75
N ASP A 270 29.37 -9.74 -11.57
CA ASP A 270 29.90 -10.84 -12.36
C ASP A 270 30.33 -10.41 -13.78
N ASN A 271 30.26 -9.10 -14.10
CA ASN A 271 30.66 -8.58 -15.38
C ASN A 271 32.17 -8.20 -15.37
N PRO A 272 33.05 -8.90 -16.11
CA PRO A 272 34.47 -8.64 -16.09
C PRO A 272 34.88 -7.28 -16.72
N ARG A 273 33.92 -6.58 -17.37
CA ARG A 273 34.17 -5.27 -17.97
C ARG A 273 34.06 -4.12 -16.98
N VAL A 274 33.73 -4.39 -15.74
CA VAL A 274 33.63 -3.37 -14.70
C VAL A 274 34.22 -3.85 -13.38
N VAL A 275 34.71 -2.87 -12.61
CA VAL A 275 35.13 -3.06 -11.23
C VAL A 275 34.38 -2.11 -10.31
N VAL A 276 34.16 -2.55 -9.09
CA VAL A 276 33.52 -1.73 -8.04
C VAL A 276 34.59 -1.21 -7.10
N LYS A 277 34.53 0.09 -6.78
CA LYS A 277 35.41 0.77 -5.86
C LYS A 277 34.62 1.58 -4.84
N ASP A 278 35.13 1.69 -3.64
CA ASP A 278 34.54 2.61 -2.65
C ASP A 278 34.72 4.06 -3.10
N VAL A 279 33.73 4.88 -2.75
CA VAL A 279 33.84 6.33 -3.01
C VAL A 279 34.95 6.93 -2.13
N PRO A 280 35.94 7.67 -2.68
CA PRO A 280 37.11 8.14 -1.92
C PRO A 280 36.81 9.35 -1.00
N PHE A 281 35.56 9.56 -0.63
CA PHE A 281 35.11 10.57 0.32
C PHE A 281 33.78 10.14 0.93
N LYS A 282 33.40 10.77 2.04
CA LYS A 282 32.17 10.42 2.78
C LYS A 282 30.93 10.94 2.06
N VAL A 283 30.06 10.03 1.62
CA VAL A 283 28.74 10.34 1.10
C VAL A 283 27.69 9.83 2.08
N PRO A 284 26.69 10.64 2.46
CA PRO A 284 25.60 10.16 3.32
C PRO A 284 24.85 9.01 2.66
N ALA A 285 24.51 8.01 3.46
CA ALA A 285 23.71 6.89 2.97
C ALA A 285 22.34 7.36 2.49
N MET A 286 21.85 6.75 1.41
CA MET A 286 20.48 6.94 0.95
C MET A 286 19.51 6.02 1.69
N GLU A 287 18.25 6.43 1.82
CA GLU A 287 17.18 5.58 2.33
C GLU A 287 16.19 5.27 1.20
N LEU A 288 16.02 3.97 0.90
CA LEU A 288 14.88 3.54 0.10
C LEU A 288 13.67 3.41 1.00
N LYS A 289 12.59 4.08 0.63
CA LYS A 289 11.36 4.09 1.41
C LYS A 289 10.19 3.60 0.58
N MET A 290 9.25 2.95 1.25
CA MET A 290 7.93 2.65 0.73
C MET A 290 6.92 3.57 1.39
N ALA A 291 6.05 4.19 0.60
CA ALA A 291 5.00 5.07 1.09
C ALA A 291 3.65 4.76 0.42
N TRP A 292 2.56 5.16 1.08
CA TRP A 292 1.19 4.93 0.60
C TRP A 292 0.19 5.94 1.18
N SER A 293 -0.95 6.06 0.51
CA SER A 293 -2.06 6.89 0.95
C SER A 293 -2.70 6.37 2.25
N PRO A 294 -3.11 7.25 3.18
CA PRO A 294 -3.89 6.85 4.36
C PRO A 294 -5.22 6.14 4.00
N LEU A 295 -5.78 6.40 2.82
CA LEU A 295 -6.98 5.71 2.33
C LEU A 295 -6.80 4.18 2.25
N LEU A 296 -5.57 3.72 1.98
CA LEU A 296 -5.23 2.31 1.80
C LEU A 296 -4.70 1.65 3.08
N GLN A 297 -4.62 2.40 4.19
CA GLN A 297 -4.01 1.93 5.43
C GLN A 297 -4.67 0.67 5.99
N HIS A 298 -5.99 0.60 5.93
CA HIS A 298 -6.78 -0.48 6.51
C HIS A 298 -7.23 -1.54 5.48
N ASN A 299 -6.93 -1.35 4.20
CA ASN A 299 -7.23 -2.33 3.16
C ASN A 299 -6.37 -3.60 3.38
N LEU A 300 -6.99 -4.76 3.46
CA LEU A 300 -6.31 -6.03 3.80
C LEU A 300 -5.33 -6.48 2.73
N ALA A 301 -5.73 -6.42 1.46
CA ALA A 301 -4.87 -6.74 0.33
C ALA A 301 -3.64 -5.83 0.29
N HIS A 302 -3.88 -4.52 0.48
CA HIS A 302 -2.82 -3.53 0.52
C HIS A 302 -1.88 -3.72 1.73
N ARG A 303 -2.41 -4.12 2.89
CA ARG A 303 -1.59 -4.46 4.06
C ARG A 303 -0.70 -5.67 3.77
N TRP A 304 -1.28 -6.69 3.13
CA TRP A 304 -0.55 -7.90 2.79
C TRP A 304 0.62 -7.61 1.84
N ILE A 305 0.41 -6.86 0.75
CA ILE A 305 1.49 -6.52 -0.19
C ILE A 305 2.59 -5.68 0.47
N ARG A 306 2.24 -4.73 1.37
CA ARG A 306 3.23 -3.97 2.14
C ARG A 306 4.08 -4.88 3.02
N GLN A 307 3.46 -5.87 3.66
CA GLN A 307 4.17 -6.85 4.48
C GLN A 307 5.11 -7.69 3.64
N LEU A 308 4.65 -8.18 2.49
CA LEU A 308 5.45 -8.93 1.53
C LEU A 308 6.69 -8.12 1.11
N VAL A 309 6.50 -6.90 0.60
CA VAL A 309 7.60 -6.03 0.17
C VAL A 309 8.58 -5.73 1.32
N THR A 310 8.07 -5.46 2.51
CA THR A 310 8.92 -5.18 3.69
C THR A 310 9.72 -6.41 4.11
N GLN A 311 9.11 -7.58 4.10
CA GLN A 311 9.78 -8.83 4.45
C GLN A 311 10.85 -9.19 3.42
N THR A 312 10.52 -9.12 2.13
CA THR A 312 11.48 -9.33 1.03
C THR A 312 12.68 -8.38 1.16
N ALA A 313 12.42 -7.10 1.45
CA ALA A 313 13.49 -6.12 1.66
C ALA A 313 14.42 -6.48 2.82
N ARG A 314 13.89 -7.06 3.90
CA ARG A 314 14.67 -7.54 5.06
C ARG A 314 15.48 -8.80 4.72
N GLU A 315 14.88 -9.72 3.97
CA GLU A 315 15.53 -10.98 3.56
C GLU A 315 16.70 -10.76 2.60
N LEU A 316 16.62 -9.73 1.75
CA LEU A 316 17.73 -9.29 0.92
C LEU A 316 18.93 -8.78 1.75
N GLY A 317 18.75 -8.50 3.05
CA GLY A 317 19.81 -8.15 3.98
C GLY A 317 20.60 -6.89 3.61
N PRO A 318 21.57 -6.47 4.43
CA PRO A 318 22.43 -5.33 4.16
C PRO A 318 23.33 -5.56 2.94
N ASP A 319 23.69 -6.82 2.64
CA ASP A 319 24.65 -7.18 1.60
C ASP A 319 24.00 -7.57 0.25
N GLY A 320 22.66 -7.53 0.14
CA GLY A 320 21.92 -7.89 -1.08
C GLY A 320 22.14 -9.33 -1.56
N MET A 321 22.78 -10.13 -0.75
CA MET A 321 22.88 -11.57 -0.98
C MET A 321 21.53 -12.19 -0.59
N GLU A 322 20.85 -12.83 -1.55
CA GLU A 322 19.94 -13.91 -1.23
C GLU A 322 20.67 -14.83 -0.25
N SER A 323 20.15 -14.99 0.95
CA SER A 323 20.66 -16.04 1.80
C SER A 323 20.44 -17.34 1.02
N ALA A 324 21.54 -17.97 0.59
CA ALA A 324 21.56 -19.15 -0.29
C ALA A 324 20.95 -20.41 0.38
N THR A 325 20.15 -20.23 1.39
CA THR A 325 19.36 -21.27 2.04
C THR A 325 17.89 -20.83 2.03
N PRO A 326 16.99 -21.59 1.40
CA PRO A 326 15.56 -21.35 1.57
C PRO A 326 15.22 -21.60 3.03
N LYS A 327 15.22 -20.54 3.85
CA LYS A 327 14.58 -20.59 5.15
C LYS A 327 13.10 -20.84 4.87
N ALA A 328 12.60 -21.94 5.42
CA ALA A 328 11.18 -22.28 5.39
C ALA A 328 10.37 -21.01 5.63
N THR A 329 9.62 -20.60 4.63
CA THR A 329 8.81 -19.39 4.61
C THR A 329 7.93 -19.41 5.85
N THR A 330 8.23 -18.57 6.81
CA THR A 330 7.36 -18.40 7.97
C THR A 330 6.07 -17.82 7.40
N ALA A 331 5.05 -18.66 7.28
CA ALA A 331 3.77 -18.32 6.70
C ALA A 331 3.31 -16.98 7.26
N ILE A 332 3.13 -16.00 6.38
CA ILE A 332 2.54 -14.71 6.73
C ILE A 332 1.13 -15.05 7.21
N LYS A 333 0.94 -15.09 8.53
CA LYS A 333 -0.37 -15.40 9.11
C LYS A 333 -1.41 -14.42 8.57
N PRO A 334 -2.59 -14.90 8.14
CA PRO A 334 -3.67 -14.01 7.75
C PRO A 334 -3.94 -13.01 8.88
N ALA A 335 -4.16 -11.76 8.52
CA ALA A 335 -4.37 -10.67 9.47
C ALA A 335 -5.61 -10.99 10.32
N LYS A 336 -5.41 -11.30 11.61
CA LYS A 336 -6.53 -11.51 12.55
C LYS A 336 -7.36 -10.24 12.62
N SER A 337 -8.67 -10.39 12.45
CA SER A 337 -9.66 -9.36 12.71
C SER A 337 -9.50 -8.77 14.13
N PRO A 338 -9.69 -7.46 14.32
CA PRO A 338 -9.69 -6.85 15.65
C PRO A 338 -10.82 -7.48 16.48
N LYS A 339 -10.49 -7.93 17.70
CA LYS A 339 -11.48 -8.43 18.66
C LYS A 339 -12.54 -7.35 18.90
N PRO A 340 -13.84 -7.69 18.95
CA PRO A 340 -14.90 -6.75 19.29
C PRO A 340 -14.61 -6.11 20.64
N ALA A 341 -14.77 -4.80 20.72
CA ALA A 341 -14.61 -4.04 21.95
C ALA A 341 -15.59 -4.57 23.02
N LYS A 342 -15.06 -4.96 24.18
CA LYS A 342 -15.89 -5.36 25.32
C LYS A 342 -16.73 -4.16 25.75
N THR A 343 -18.04 -4.27 25.60
CA THR A 343 -19.03 -3.32 26.12
C THR A 343 -18.87 -3.27 27.64
N LYS A 344 -18.43 -2.13 28.16
CA LYS A 344 -18.40 -1.91 29.63
C LYS A 344 -19.84 -1.83 30.15
N THR A 345 -20.25 -2.86 30.86
CA THR A 345 -21.51 -2.86 31.63
C THR A 345 -21.40 -1.80 32.73
N VAL A 346 -22.15 -0.73 32.58
CA VAL A 346 -22.28 0.29 33.63
C VAL A 346 -23.16 -0.32 34.75
N ARG A 347 -22.55 -0.75 35.85
CA ARG A 347 -23.25 -1.07 37.08
C ARG A 347 -23.84 0.21 37.65
N LYS A 348 -25.17 0.35 37.61
CA LYS A 348 -25.89 1.30 38.46
C LYS A 348 -25.75 0.85 39.93
N ARG A 349 -25.17 1.71 40.74
CA ARG A 349 -25.33 1.63 42.20
C ARG A 349 -26.71 2.18 42.61
N ALA A 350 -27.31 1.46 43.52
CA ALA A 350 -28.53 1.85 44.21
C ALA A 350 -28.43 3.17 44.97
#